data_b3b67a2b6906ca293814d6e27b18cc25
#
_entry.id   b3b67a2b6906ca293814d6e27b18cc25
#
_cell.length_a   1.000
_cell.length_b   1.000
_cell.length_c   1.000
_cell.angle_alpha   90.00
_cell.angle_beta   90.00
_cell.angle_gamma   90.00
#
_symmetry.space_group_name_H-M   'P 1'
#
loop_
_entity.id
_entity.type
_entity.pdbx_description
1 polymer ?
#
loop_
_entity_poly.entity_id
_entity_poly.type
_entity_poly.pdbx_seq_one_letter_code
_entity_poly.pdbx_strand_id
1 'polypeptide(L)'
;MLLLALAFAASATCGETLASDEELVVETMKTMYVATTNDDLALFHTVAAPDFYAFDVGKRFDGDALMELIKNLHAAGSVYVWRVTEPEVHVHADTALITYVNRGSVQDASGRKDVTWLESAFLRKDEGRWRVHFLHSTRVP
;
A
#
# COMPACT_ATOMS: atom_id res chain seq x y z
N MET A 1 -32.12 52.51 30.18
CA MET A 1 -31.52 51.21 30.50
C MET A 1 -31.43 50.43 29.20
N LEU A 2 -30.23 50.37 28.66
CA LEU A 2 -29.93 49.65 27.38
C LEU A 2 -29.25 48.32 27.73
N LEU A 3 -29.94 47.19 27.48
CA LEU A 3 -29.35 45.85 27.65
C LEU A 3 -28.57 45.48 26.39
N LEU A 4 -27.27 45.35 26.55
CA LEU A 4 -26.37 44.82 25.50
C LEU A 4 -26.33 43.31 25.63
N ALA A 5 -26.91 42.59 24.65
CA ALA A 5 -26.82 41.13 24.57
C ALA A 5 -25.51 40.75 23.85
N LEU A 6 -24.57 40.15 24.58
CA LEU A 6 -23.36 39.53 23.99
C LEU A 6 -23.74 38.17 23.43
N ALA A 7 -23.70 38.03 22.11
CA ALA A 7 -23.81 36.73 21.45
C ALA A 7 -22.44 36.05 21.47
N PHE A 8 -22.32 34.94 22.20
CA PHE A 8 -21.15 34.03 22.13
C PHE A 8 -21.30 33.16 20.88
N ALA A 9 -20.46 33.40 19.87
CA ALA A 9 -20.31 32.49 18.74
C ALA A 9 -19.44 31.32 19.20
N ALA A 10 -20.02 30.14 19.34
CA ALA A 10 -19.26 28.87 19.53
C ALA A 10 -18.64 28.46 18.20
N SER A 11 -17.33 28.64 18.07
CA SER A 11 -16.56 28.07 16.95
C SER A 11 -16.46 26.57 17.18
N ALA A 12 -17.20 25.78 16.38
CA ALA A 12 -17.00 24.34 16.30
C ALA A 12 -15.67 24.09 15.57
N THR A 13 -14.61 23.76 16.31
CA THR A 13 -13.39 23.20 15.74
C THR A 13 -13.70 21.78 15.29
N CYS A 14 -13.78 21.57 13.98
CA CYS A 14 -13.80 20.26 13.38
C CYS A 14 -12.40 19.64 13.67
N GLY A 15 -12.31 18.78 14.66
CA GLY A 15 -11.08 18.04 14.96
C GLY A 15 -10.87 17.02 13.83
N GLU A 16 -9.89 17.24 12.96
CA GLU A 16 -9.41 16.20 12.06
C GLU A 16 -8.83 15.10 12.94
N THR A 17 -9.47 13.93 12.93
CA THR A 17 -8.93 12.74 13.56
C THR A 17 -7.71 12.30 12.73
N LEU A 18 -6.54 12.36 13.32
CA LEU A 18 -5.33 11.85 12.67
C LEU A 18 -5.52 10.35 12.41
N ALA A 19 -5.11 9.88 11.21
CA ALA A 19 -5.17 8.47 10.86
C ALA A 19 -4.30 7.66 11.83
N SER A 20 -4.77 6.48 12.22
CA SER A 20 -4.01 5.56 13.06
C SER A 20 -2.81 4.98 12.30
N ASP A 21 -1.83 4.45 13.03
CA ASP A 21 -0.68 3.79 12.40
C ASP A 21 -1.11 2.58 11.56
N GLU A 22 -2.13 1.84 11.98
CA GLU A 22 -2.70 0.73 11.21
C GLU A 22 -3.30 1.21 9.89
N GLU A 23 -4.06 2.31 9.89
CA GLU A 23 -4.61 2.92 8.67
C GLU A 23 -3.49 3.39 7.74
N LEU A 24 -2.45 4.03 8.28
CA LEU A 24 -1.30 4.49 7.50
C LEU A 24 -0.50 3.32 6.89
N VAL A 25 -0.36 2.19 7.59
CA VAL A 25 0.26 0.97 7.05
C VAL A 25 -0.54 0.44 5.87
N VAL A 26 -1.87 0.35 5.98
CA VAL A 26 -2.74 -0.10 4.88
C VAL A 26 -2.64 0.86 3.68
N GLU A 27 -2.66 2.17 3.90
CA GLU A 27 -2.51 3.16 2.83
C GLU A 27 -1.13 3.12 2.16
N THR A 28 -0.07 2.81 2.91
CA THR A 28 1.27 2.58 2.34
C THR A 28 1.27 1.40 1.36
N MET A 29 0.62 0.29 1.71
CA MET A 29 0.49 -0.87 0.82
C MET A 29 -0.35 -0.55 -0.43
N LYS A 30 -1.46 0.16 -0.28
CA LYS A 30 -2.29 0.59 -1.42
C LYS A 30 -1.50 1.52 -2.35
N THR A 31 -0.74 2.45 -1.79
CA THR A 31 0.11 3.36 -2.58
C THR A 31 1.18 2.60 -3.35
N MET A 32 1.77 1.56 -2.76
CA MET A 32 2.71 0.69 -3.48
C MET A 32 2.06 0.05 -4.70
N TYR A 33 0.81 -0.44 -4.60
CA TYR A 33 0.09 -1.00 -5.75
C TYR A 33 -0.32 0.05 -6.79
N VAL A 34 -0.64 1.27 -6.36
CA VAL A 34 -0.86 2.39 -7.30
C VAL A 34 0.41 2.65 -8.11
N ALA A 35 1.56 2.71 -7.44
CA ALA A 35 2.86 2.89 -8.11
C ALA A 35 3.15 1.76 -9.10
N THR A 36 2.92 0.52 -8.69
CA THR A 36 3.15 -0.68 -9.50
C THR A 36 2.23 -0.73 -10.73
N THR A 37 0.95 -0.42 -10.55
CA THR A 37 -0.05 -0.39 -11.64
C THR A 37 0.29 0.65 -12.70
N ASN A 38 0.89 1.77 -12.30
CA ASN A 38 1.20 2.89 -13.19
C ASN A 38 2.67 2.92 -13.67
N ASP A 39 3.47 1.90 -13.35
CA ASP A 39 4.92 1.86 -13.61
C ASP A 39 5.67 3.08 -13.04
N ASP A 40 5.15 3.64 -11.93
CA ASP A 40 5.66 4.84 -11.29
C ASP A 40 6.75 4.49 -10.26
N LEU A 41 7.99 4.37 -10.73
CA LEU A 41 9.14 4.06 -9.89
C LEU A 41 9.39 5.16 -8.83
N ALA A 42 9.11 6.43 -9.16
CA ALA A 42 9.31 7.53 -8.22
C ALA A 42 8.33 7.43 -7.04
N LEU A 43 7.06 7.16 -7.31
CA LEU A 43 6.06 6.92 -6.27
C LEU A 43 6.39 5.65 -5.46
N PHE A 44 6.84 4.57 -6.12
CA PHE A 44 7.28 3.35 -5.45
C PHE A 44 8.37 3.63 -4.41
N HIS A 45 9.39 4.41 -4.76
CA HIS A 45 10.48 4.80 -3.84
C HIS A 45 10.02 5.68 -2.67
N THR A 46 8.84 6.28 -2.71
CA THR A 46 8.29 7.02 -1.55
C THR A 46 7.76 6.10 -0.47
N VAL A 47 7.32 4.89 -0.82
CA VAL A 47 6.70 3.91 0.08
C VAL A 47 7.51 2.63 0.28
N ALA A 48 8.44 2.31 -0.61
CA ALA A 48 9.42 1.25 -0.41
C ALA A 48 10.70 1.80 0.22
N ALA A 49 11.29 1.05 1.14
CA ALA A 49 12.58 1.38 1.72
C ALA A 49 13.71 1.19 0.68
N PRO A 50 14.85 1.87 0.81
CA PRO A 50 15.97 1.69 -0.10
C PRO A 50 16.53 0.26 -0.14
N ASP A 51 16.35 -0.51 0.95
CA ASP A 51 16.75 -1.91 1.09
C ASP A 51 15.58 -2.89 0.91
N PHE A 52 14.46 -2.41 0.35
CA PHE A 52 13.28 -3.25 0.07
C PHE A 52 13.64 -4.47 -0.74
N TYR A 53 13.04 -5.59 -0.37
CA TYR A 53 13.05 -6.79 -1.21
C TYR A 53 11.73 -7.54 -1.11
N ALA A 54 11.43 -8.33 -2.14
CA ALA A 54 10.25 -9.17 -2.18
C ALA A 54 10.61 -10.63 -2.48
N PHE A 55 9.82 -11.55 -1.93
CA PHE A 55 9.70 -12.92 -2.42
C PHE A 55 8.40 -13.03 -3.23
N ASP A 56 8.54 -13.30 -4.51
CA ASP A 56 7.43 -13.51 -5.42
C ASP A 56 7.83 -14.52 -6.50
N VAL A 57 6.88 -15.29 -7.01
CA VAL A 57 7.06 -16.36 -8.02
C VAL A 57 8.28 -17.27 -7.76
N GLY A 58 8.53 -17.55 -6.49
CA GLY A 58 9.67 -18.42 -6.07
C GLY A 58 11.04 -17.78 -6.19
N LYS A 59 11.15 -16.47 -6.33
CA LYS A 59 12.39 -15.69 -6.46
C LYS A 59 12.45 -14.54 -5.48
N ARG A 60 13.66 -14.02 -5.27
CA ARG A 60 13.92 -12.78 -4.55
C ARG A 60 14.18 -11.66 -5.56
N PHE A 61 13.48 -10.55 -5.37
CA PHE A 61 13.66 -9.32 -6.14
C PHE A 61 14.05 -8.19 -5.19
N ASP A 62 14.91 -7.27 -5.61
CA ASP A 62 14.96 -5.92 -5.06
C ASP A 62 13.83 -5.07 -5.67
N GLY A 63 13.65 -3.85 -5.15
CA GLY A 63 12.51 -3.02 -5.55
C GLY A 63 12.52 -2.64 -7.03
N ASP A 64 13.67 -2.22 -7.54
CA ASP A 64 13.80 -1.77 -8.93
C ASP A 64 13.63 -2.95 -9.89
N ALA A 65 14.20 -4.11 -9.56
CA ALA A 65 14.05 -5.32 -10.37
C ALA A 65 12.58 -5.81 -10.39
N LEU A 66 11.85 -5.69 -9.28
CA LEU A 66 10.43 -6.01 -9.24
C LEU A 66 9.61 -5.06 -10.13
N MET A 67 9.86 -3.75 -10.02
CA MET A 67 9.18 -2.74 -10.83
C MET A 67 9.48 -2.91 -12.32
N GLU A 68 10.72 -3.22 -12.68
CA GLU A 68 11.12 -3.49 -14.06
C GLU A 68 10.43 -4.75 -14.62
N LEU A 69 10.36 -5.83 -13.83
CA LEU A 69 9.63 -7.04 -14.20
C LEU A 69 8.16 -6.72 -14.55
N ILE A 70 7.48 -5.98 -13.67
CA ILE A 70 6.06 -5.64 -13.85
C ILE A 70 5.88 -4.75 -15.08
N LYS A 71 6.71 -3.72 -15.24
CA LYS A 71 6.72 -2.84 -16.41
C LYS A 71 6.90 -3.62 -17.72
N ASN A 72 7.78 -4.62 -17.74
CA ASN A 72 7.98 -5.47 -18.91
C ASN A 72 6.75 -6.34 -19.21
N LEU A 73 6.05 -6.83 -18.18
CA LEU A 73 4.78 -7.56 -18.35
C LEU A 73 3.67 -6.63 -18.88
N HIS A 74 3.58 -5.38 -18.42
CA HIS A 74 2.66 -4.39 -18.96
C HIS A 74 2.99 -4.08 -20.44
N ALA A 75 4.26 -3.89 -20.78
CA ALA A 75 4.70 -3.66 -22.16
C ALA A 75 4.41 -4.84 -23.09
N ALA A 76 4.39 -6.06 -22.55
CA ALA A 76 3.99 -7.28 -23.26
C ALA A 76 2.45 -7.45 -23.38
N GLY A 77 1.66 -6.49 -22.89
CA GLY A 77 0.20 -6.47 -23.01
C GLY A 77 -0.54 -7.09 -21.84
N SER A 78 0.14 -7.44 -20.74
CA SER A 78 -0.53 -7.89 -19.52
C SER A 78 -1.07 -6.70 -18.73
N VAL A 79 -2.26 -6.85 -18.15
CA VAL A 79 -2.85 -5.86 -17.24
C VAL A 79 -3.12 -6.54 -15.91
N TYR A 80 -2.54 -5.99 -14.86
CA TYR A 80 -2.72 -6.47 -13.49
C TYR A 80 -3.62 -5.52 -12.72
N VAL A 81 -4.48 -6.09 -11.90
CA VAL A 81 -5.26 -5.37 -10.89
C VAL A 81 -4.95 -5.99 -9.55
N TRP A 82 -4.51 -5.18 -8.61
CA TRP A 82 -4.26 -5.58 -7.22
C TRP A 82 -5.17 -4.83 -6.26
N ARG A 83 -5.63 -5.51 -5.21
CA ARG A 83 -6.46 -4.91 -4.16
C ARG A 83 -6.07 -5.47 -2.81
N VAL A 84 -5.80 -4.57 -1.88
CA VAL A 84 -5.62 -4.94 -0.47
C VAL A 84 -7.00 -5.15 0.13
N THR A 85 -7.35 -6.39 0.44
CA THR A 85 -8.59 -6.76 1.10
C THR A 85 -8.30 -7.55 2.38
N GLU A 86 -9.19 -7.50 3.34
CA GLU A 86 -9.07 -8.22 4.62
C GLU A 86 -7.70 -7.97 5.30
N PRO A 87 -7.26 -6.70 5.43
CA PRO A 87 -5.98 -6.41 6.05
C PRO A 87 -6.03 -6.69 7.56
N GLU A 88 -5.00 -7.37 8.05
CA GLU A 88 -4.73 -7.54 9.48
C GLU A 88 -3.37 -6.93 9.77
N VAL A 89 -3.34 -5.89 10.63
CA VAL A 89 -2.15 -5.09 10.91
C VAL A 89 -1.78 -5.23 12.37
N HIS A 90 -0.51 -5.50 12.63
CA HIS A 90 0.06 -5.53 13.97
C HIS A 90 1.20 -4.49 14.05
N VAL A 91 0.95 -3.41 14.79
CA VAL A 91 1.94 -2.35 15.03
C VAL A 91 2.65 -2.58 16.35
N HIS A 92 3.97 -2.47 16.34
CA HIS A 92 4.80 -2.46 17.55
C HIS A 92 5.88 -1.39 17.43
N ALA A 93 5.72 -0.31 18.20
CA ALA A 93 6.56 0.90 18.10
C ALA A 93 6.67 1.37 16.63
N ASP A 94 7.88 1.44 16.08
CA ASP A 94 8.15 1.88 14.71
C ASP A 94 8.19 0.72 13.69
N THR A 95 7.61 -0.43 14.02
CA THR A 95 7.53 -1.59 13.13
C THR A 95 6.09 -2.07 12.98
N ALA A 96 5.77 -2.64 11.83
CA ALA A 96 4.46 -3.24 11.58
C ALA A 96 4.59 -4.50 10.72
N LEU A 97 3.76 -5.48 11.03
CA LEU A 97 3.45 -6.60 10.18
C LEU A 97 2.03 -6.41 9.65
N ILE A 98 1.84 -6.55 8.34
CA ILE A 98 0.53 -6.62 7.73
C ILE A 98 0.40 -7.94 6.97
N THR A 99 -0.74 -8.61 7.12
CA THR A 99 -1.17 -9.70 6.26
C THR A 99 -2.46 -9.30 5.59
N TYR A 100 -2.68 -9.72 4.35
CA TYR A 100 -3.89 -9.40 3.60
C TYR A 100 -4.11 -10.37 2.46
N VAL A 101 -5.34 -10.38 1.97
CA VAL A 101 -5.72 -11.09 0.74
C VAL A 101 -5.73 -10.07 -0.39
N ASN A 102 -4.89 -10.28 -1.39
CA ASN A 102 -4.92 -9.47 -2.60
C ASN A 102 -5.86 -10.14 -3.59
N ARG A 103 -7.05 -9.56 -3.76
CA ARG A 103 -8.06 -10.02 -4.73
C ARG A 103 -7.99 -9.16 -5.96
N GLY A 104 -7.47 -9.70 -7.03
CA GLY A 104 -7.24 -8.96 -8.25
C GLY A 104 -7.54 -9.74 -9.51
N SER A 105 -6.95 -9.32 -10.60
CA SER A 105 -7.06 -10.01 -11.88
C SER A 105 -5.80 -9.82 -12.72
N VAL A 106 -5.59 -10.75 -13.61
CA VAL A 106 -4.60 -10.66 -14.68
C VAL A 106 -5.33 -10.80 -16.01
N GLN A 107 -5.09 -9.87 -16.90
CA GLN A 107 -5.57 -9.93 -18.31
C GLN A 107 -4.34 -10.01 -19.22
N ASP A 108 -4.34 -10.94 -20.13
CA ASP A 108 -3.34 -11.13 -21.17
C ASP A 108 -4.00 -11.55 -22.49
N ALA A 109 -3.22 -12.01 -23.46
CA ALA A 109 -3.74 -12.47 -24.75
C ALA A 109 -4.71 -13.66 -24.64
N SER A 110 -4.69 -14.43 -23.56
CA SER A 110 -5.61 -15.54 -23.27
C SER A 110 -6.94 -15.09 -22.63
N GLY A 111 -7.06 -13.81 -22.28
CA GLY A 111 -8.22 -13.22 -21.64
C GLY A 111 -7.97 -12.82 -20.18
N ARG A 112 -9.04 -12.40 -19.49
CA ARG A 112 -8.99 -12.01 -18.08
C ARG A 112 -9.27 -13.18 -17.16
N LYS A 113 -8.48 -13.30 -16.11
CA LYS A 113 -8.64 -14.26 -15.01
C LYS A 113 -8.60 -13.53 -13.68
N ASP A 114 -9.55 -13.81 -12.79
CA ASP A 114 -9.46 -13.38 -11.41
C ASP A 114 -8.39 -14.19 -10.70
N VAL A 115 -7.59 -13.53 -9.88
CA VAL A 115 -6.46 -14.12 -9.18
C VAL A 115 -6.46 -13.65 -7.73
N THR A 116 -6.12 -14.56 -6.85
CA THR A 116 -5.94 -14.27 -5.43
C THR A 116 -4.49 -14.53 -5.04
N TRP A 117 -3.91 -13.59 -4.29
CA TRP A 117 -2.62 -13.76 -3.64
C TRP A 117 -2.79 -13.65 -2.13
N LEU A 118 -2.10 -14.48 -1.38
CA LEU A 118 -1.88 -14.31 0.05
C LEU A 118 -0.57 -13.56 0.25
N GLU A 119 -0.64 -12.47 0.97
CA GLU A 119 0.50 -11.56 1.09
C GLU A 119 0.76 -11.17 2.53
N SER A 120 2.04 -10.97 2.82
CA SER A 120 2.52 -10.42 4.09
C SER A 120 3.64 -9.44 3.83
N ALA A 121 3.63 -8.33 4.57
CA ALA A 121 4.67 -7.32 4.46
C ALA A 121 5.14 -6.87 5.83
N PHE A 122 6.44 -6.56 5.92
CA PHE A 122 7.05 -5.93 7.07
C PHE A 122 7.37 -4.48 6.73
N LEU A 123 6.91 -3.57 7.60
CA LEU A 123 7.11 -2.13 7.45
C LEU A 123 7.86 -1.56 8.65
N ARG A 124 8.56 -0.45 8.41
CA ARG A 124 9.14 0.38 9.47
C ARG A 124 8.77 1.83 9.25
N LYS A 125 8.72 2.58 10.34
CA LYS A 125 8.53 4.02 10.30
C LYS A 125 9.91 4.70 10.17
N ASP A 126 10.25 5.10 8.96
CA ASP A 126 11.49 5.79 8.63
C ASP A 126 11.19 7.29 8.49
N GLU A 127 11.85 8.12 9.30
CA GLU A 127 11.63 9.58 9.32
C GLU A 127 10.14 9.96 9.46
N GLY A 128 9.41 9.24 10.31
CA GLY A 128 7.99 9.48 10.59
C GLY A 128 7.02 8.96 9.53
N ARG A 129 7.48 8.23 8.52
CA ARG A 129 6.66 7.65 7.46
C ARG A 129 6.82 6.14 7.40
N TRP A 130 5.71 5.43 7.26
CA TRP A 130 5.74 3.99 7.04
C TRP A 130 6.31 3.65 5.67
N ARG A 131 7.29 2.73 5.64
CA ARG A 131 7.90 2.20 4.42
C ARG A 131 7.94 0.68 4.45
N VAL A 132 7.69 0.06 3.30
CA VAL A 132 7.78 -1.38 3.13
C VAL A 132 9.25 -1.78 3.01
N HIS A 133 9.71 -2.67 3.88
CA HIS A 133 11.06 -3.25 3.83
C HIS A 133 11.05 -4.65 3.22
N PHE A 134 9.95 -5.38 3.39
CA PHE A 134 9.81 -6.74 2.88
C PHE A 134 8.38 -7.00 2.44
N LEU A 135 8.21 -7.73 1.34
CA LEU A 135 6.95 -8.27 0.86
C LEU A 135 7.10 -9.74 0.50
N HIS A 136 6.17 -10.57 0.92
CA HIS A 136 6.02 -11.93 0.43
C HIS A 136 4.66 -12.09 -0.21
N SER A 137 4.65 -12.54 -1.45
CA SER A 137 3.45 -12.80 -2.23
C SER A 137 3.39 -14.27 -2.65
N THR A 138 2.25 -14.90 -2.45
CA THR A 138 1.98 -16.27 -2.88
C THR A 138 0.66 -16.31 -3.63
N ARG A 139 0.71 -16.67 -4.92
CA ARG A 139 -0.50 -16.87 -5.71
C ARG A 139 -1.21 -18.13 -5.25
N VAL A 140 -2.52 -17.99 -5.00
CA VAL A 140 -3.39 -19.14 -4.71
C VAL A 140 -3.66 -19.90 -6.02
N PRO A 141 -3.54 -21.24 -6.02
CA PRO A 141 -3.79 -22.07 -7.20
C PRO A 141 -5.20 -21.93 -7.76
#